data_0e3ac0956bd78fda65274347c9575b24
#
_entry.id   0e3ac0956bd78fda65274347c9575b24
#
_cell.length_a   1.000
_cell.length_b   1.000
_cell.length_c   1.000
_cell.angle_alpha   90.00
_cell.angle_beta   90.00
_cell.angle_gamma   90.00
#
_symmetry.space_group_name_H-M   'P 1'
#
loop_
_entity.id
_entity.type
_entity.pdbx_description
1 polymer ?
#
loop_
_entity_poly.entity_id
_entity_poly.type
_entity_poly.pdbx_seq_one_letter_code
_entity_poly.pdbx_strand_id
1 'polypeptide(L)'
;MRAKRWGRAGHGREQPRRRVIFLAVLAGLLVCLVLPVRAQKKTGKLCFPLDTTQYRVSDGYGWRQDPFTGERTFHKGIDLACAEGTEVLAAEGGAVVQAYRSTSYGTCLRVLHTDGSESLYAHLQYAYVRPGEVVEAGQLLGAAGRSGRATGAHLHFELYRQGTAC
;
A
#
# COMPACT_ATOMS: atom_id res chain seq x y z
N MET A 1 -60.55 -8.22 71.53
CA MET A 1 -60.11 -9.59 71.30
C MET A 1 -59.00 -9.61 70.26
N ARG A 2 -57.81 -10.08 70.68
CA ARG A 2 -56.78 -10.87 70.00
C ARG A 2 -56.56 -10.58 68.54
N ALA A 3 -55.33 -10.13 68.16
CA ALA A 3 -54.00 -10.74 68.13
C ALA A 3 -53.66 -11.17 66.70
N LYS A 4 -52.55 -10.82 66.21
CA LYS A 4 -51.19 -11.42 65.95
C LYS A 4 -50.65 -10.85 64.66
N ARG A 5 -49.49 -10.09 64.65
CA ARG A 5 -48.09 -10.45 64.52
C ARG A 5 -47.77 -11.40 63.34
N TRP A 6 -46.80 -10.96 62.58
CA TRP A 6 -45.65 -11.61 61.88
C TRP A 6 -45.34 -10.79 60.64
N GLY A 7 -44.30 -10.12 60.36
CA GLY A 7 -42.91 -10.38 60.54
C GLY A 7 -42.30 -11.23 59.41
N ARG A 8 -41.57 -10.61 58.49
CA ARG A 8 -40.35 -11.18 57.96
C ARG A 8 -39.64 -10.22 56.98
N ALA A 9 -38.46 -9.80 57.36
CA ALA A 9 -37.46 -9.21 56.48
C ALA A 9 -36.98 -10.24 55.45
N GLY A 10 -36.93 -9.85 54.19
CA GLY A 10 -36.27 -10.61 53.11
C GLY A 10 -35.00 -9.90 52.67
N HIS A 11 -33.86 -10.44 53.05
CA HIS A 11 -32.56 -10.04 52.60
C HIS A 11 -32.44 -10.26 51.07
N GLY A 12 -32.34 -9.17 50.31
CA GLY A 12 -31.93 -9.23 48.93
C GLY A 12 -30.46 -9.52 48.84
N ARG A 13 -30.09 -10.73 48.40
CA ARG A 13 -28.70 -11.07 48.04
C ARG A 13 -28.35 -10.34 46.76
N GLU A 14 -27.49 -9.36 46.86
CA GLU A 14 -26.81 -8.79 45.70
C GLU A 14 -25.94 -9.86 45.01
N GLN A 15 -26.15 -10.02 43.71
CA GLN A 15 -25.37 -10.96 42.89
C GLN A 15 -24.10 -10.29 42.41
N PRO A 16 -22.87 -10.70 42.82
CA PRO A 16 -21.64 -10.10 42.38
C PRO A 16 -21.16 -10.58 41.00
N ARG A 17 -21.99 -11.34 40.26
CA ARG A 17 -21.53 -12.02 39.00
C ARG A 17 -21.50 -11.14 37.76
N ARG A 18 -22.14 -9.97 37.73
CA ARG A 18 -22.20 -9.14 36.52
C ARG A 18 -20.99 -8.19 36.32
N ARG A 19 -20.28 -7.83 37.41
CA ARG A 19 -19.14 -6.91 37.34
C ARG A 19 -17.84 -7.58 36.85
N VAL A 20 -17.65 -8.87 37.09
CA VAL A 20 -16.44 -9.61 36.70
C VAL A 20 -16.41 -9.90 35.18
N ILE A 21 -17.59 -10.13 34.58
CA ILE A 21 -17.70 -10.44 33.15
C ILE A 21 -17.42 -9.19 32.31
N PHE A 22 -17.82 -8.00 32.77
CA PHE A 22 -17.55 -6.74 32.04
C PHE A 22 -16.07 -6.37 32.02
N LEU A 23 -15.33 -6.62 33.11
CA LEU A 23 -13.88 -6.36 33.18
C LEU A 23 -13.07 -7.34 32.32
N ALA A 24 -13.48 -8.60 32.21
CA ALA A 24 -12.82 -9.58 31.37
C ALA A 24 -13.01 -9.32 29.86
N VAL A 25 -14.19 -8.81 29.46
CA VAL A 25 -14.45 -8.44 28.06
C VAL A 25 -13.69 -7.17 27.67
N LEU A 26 -13.56 -6.19 28.58
CA LEU A 26 -12.80 -4.97 28.31
C LEU A 26 -11.28 -5.25 28.24
N ALA A 27 -10.74 -6.16 29.05
CA ALA A 27 -9.35 -6.59 28.98
C ALA A 27 -9.05 -7.39 27.70
N GLY A 28 -10.00 -8.22 27.23
CA GLY A 28 -9.88 -8.96 25.98
C GLY A 28 -9.90 -8.06 24.74
N LEU A 29 -10.68 -6.98 24.75
CA LEU A 29 -10.74 -6.00 23.65
C LEU A 29 -9.50 -5.10 23.60
N LEU A 30 -8.84 -4.85 24.75
CA LEU A 30 -7.62 -4.04 24.77
C LEU A 30 -6.37 -4.83 24.30
N VAL A 31 -6.37 -6.15 24.46
CA VAL A 31 -5.27 -7.02 23.98
C VAL A 31 -5.32 -7.21 22.45
N CYS A 32 -6.48 -7.11 21.81
CA CYS A 32 -6.59 -7.19 20.34
C CYS A 32 -6.08 -5.93 19.60
N LEU A 33 -5.82 -4.81 20.28
CA LEU A 33 -5.40 -3.55 19.66
C LEU A 33 -3.88 -3.32 19.65
N VAL A 34 -3.12 -4.22 20.27
CA VAL A 34 -1.65 -4.19 20.22
C VAL A 34 -1.16 -5.49 19.58
N LEU A 35 -1.57 -5.73 18.33
CA LEU A 35 -0.80 -6.63 17.50
C LEU A 35 0.54 -5.90 17.24
N PRO A 36 1.69 -6.51 17.58
CA PRO A 36 2.96 -5.92 17.23
C PRO A 36 2.96 -5.75 15.72
N VAL A 37 3.15 -4.52 15.25
CA VAL A 37 3.55 -4.29 13.86
C VAL A 37 4.75 -5.21 13.67
N ARG A 38 4.52 -6.31 12.98
CA ARG A 38 5.55 -7.30 12.71
C ARG A 38 6.61 -6.54 11.94
N ALA A 39 7.74 -6.25 12.59
CA ALA A 39 8.87 -5.59 11.97
C ALA A 39 9.16 -6.37 10.69
N GLN A 40 8.90 -5.75 9.54
CA GLN A 40 9.16 -6.38 8.25
C GLN A 40 10.63 -6.70 8.22
N LYS A 41 10.94 -7.98 8.08
CA LYS A 41 12.29 -8.45 7.86
C LYS A 41 12.79 -7.73 6.61
N LYS A 42 13.82 -6.90 6.76
CA LYS A 42 14.49 -6.19 5.67
C LYS A 42 14.97 -7.23 4.66
N THR A 43 14.14 -7.57 3.68
CA THR A 43 14.54 -8.40 2.54
C THR A 43 15.09 -7.43 1.51
N GLY A 44 16.39 -7.15 1.58
CA GLY A 44 17.09 -6.28 0.63
C GLY A 44 17.26 -6.91 -0.76
N LYS A 45 16.24 -7.63 -1.23
CA LYS A 45 16.21 -8.20 -2.58
C LYS A 45 15.46 -7.24 -3.48
N LEU A 46 16.20 -6.51 -4.32
CA LEU A 46 15.61 -5.77 -5.43
C LEU A 46 15.12 -6.75 -6.49
N CYS A 47 13.89 -6.54 -6.95
CA CYS A 47 13.28 -7.24 -8.07
C CYS A 47 13.15 -6.31 -9.27
N PHE A 48 13.29 -6.84 -10.46
CA PHE A 48 12.98 -6.09 -11.67
C PHE A 48 11.47 -5.81 -11.71
N PRO A 49 11.04 -4.58 -12.07
CA PRO A 49 9.63 -4.18 -11.91
C PRO A 49 8.68 -4.72 -12.97
N LEU A 50 9.12 -5.60 -13.86
CA LEU A 50 8.28 -6.28 -14.84
C LEU A 50 8.51 -7.80 -14.80
N ASP A 51 7.45 -8.59 -14.90
CA ASP A 51 7.53 -10.04 -15.08
C ASP A 51 7.58 -10.41 -16.57
N THR A 52 8.67 -10.01 -17.23
CA THR A 52 8.93 -10.37 -18.63
C THR A 52 10.40 -10.17 -18.97
N THR A 53 10.89 -10.95 -19.92
CA THR A 53 12.18 -10.71 -20.61
C THR A 53 12.01 -9.92 -21.91
N GLN A 54 10.76 -9.70 -22.35
CA GLN A 54 10.43 -8.98 -23.59
C GLN A 54 10.12 -7.51 -23.28
N TYR A 55 11.19 -6.75 -22.99
CA TYR A 55 11.10 -5.32 -22.81
C TYR A 55 12.30 -4.64 -23.47
N ARG A 56 12.18 -3.33 -23.68
CA ARG A 56 13.33 -2.47 -24.05
C ARG A 56 13.26 -1.17 -23.26
N VAL A 57 14.40 -0.62 -22.90
CA VAL A 57 14.47 0.74 -22.40
C VAL A 57 14.16 1.67 -23.57
N SER A 58 13.01 2.34 -23.53
CA SER A 58 12.61 3.27 -24.58
C SER A 58 13.03 4.69 -24.29
N ASP A 59 13.20 5.03 -22.99
CA ASP A 59 13.68 6.33 -22.55
C ASP A 59 14.35 6.21 -21.16
N GLY A 60 15.41 6.99 -20.93
CA GLY A 60 16.20 6.97 -19.72
C GLY A 60 15.93 8.16 -18.80
N TYR A 61 16.43 8.08 -17.59
CA TYR A 61 16.46 9.18 -16.63
C TYR A 61 17.35 10.32 -17.14
N GLY A 62 16.87 11.56 -17.04
CA GLY A 62 17.67 12.73 -17.36
C GLY A 62 16.98 13.72 -18.32
N TRP A 63 17.78 14.67 -18.83
CA TRP A 63 17.29 15.66 -19.78
C TRP A 63 17.04 15.07 -21.16
N ARG A 64 15.85 15.32 -21.71
CA ARG A 64 15.45 14.87 -23.04
C ARG A 64 14.56 15.88 -23.74
N GLN A 65 14.25 15.65 -25.01
CA GLN A 65 13.15 16.32 -25.69
C GLN A 65 11.83 15.62 -25.35
N ASP A 66 10.83 16.40 -24.99
CA ASP A 66 9.49 15.90 -24.74
C ASP A 66 8.89 15.36 -26.03
N PRO A 67 8.40 14.10 -26.06
CA PRO A 67 7.93 13.46 -27.29
C PRO A 67 6.64 14.07 -27.86
N PHE A 68 5.97 14.94 -27.11
CA PHE A 68 4.73 15.58 -27.54
C PHE A 68 4.93 17.04 -27.95
N THR A 69 5.77 17.78 -27.23
CA THR A 69 5.99 19.21 -27.46
C THR A 69 7.32 19.52 -28.14
N GLY A 70 8.28 18.59 -28.11
CA GLY A 70 9.65 18.82 -28.57
C GLY A 70 10.48 19.70 -27.64
N GLU A 71 9.92 20.21 -26.55
CA GLU A 71 10.63 21.05 -25.58
C GLU A 71 11.59 20.22 -24.72
N ARG A 72 12.63 20.88 -24.21
CA ARG A 72 13.56 20.23 -23.29
C ARG A 72 12.91 20.03 -21.94
N THR A 73 12.83 18.77 -21.46
CA THR A 73 12.23 18.39 -20.20
C THR A 73 13.11 17.39 -19.46
N PHE A 74 12.94 17.31 -18.13
CA PHE A 74 13.67 16.33 -17.32
C PHE A 74 12.79 15.11 -17.05
N HIS A 75 13.23 13.94 -17.50
CA HIS A 75 12.60 12.65 -17.25
C HIS A 75 13.04 12.08 -15.91
N LYS A 76 12.12 11.92 -14.96
CA LYS A 76 12.41 11.54 -13.56
C LYS A 76 12.57 10.04 -13.35
N GLY A 77 12.43 9.25 -14.39
CA GLY A 77 12.44 7.79 -14.32
C GLY A 77 12.99 7.13 -15.56
N ILE A 78 12.67 5.88 -15.71
CA ILE A 78 12.99 5.06 -16.87
C ILE A 78 11.71 4.52 -17.48
N ASP A 79 11.61 4.54 -18.81
CA ASP A 79 10.50 3.97 -19.56
C ASP A 79 10.86 2.60 -20.11
N LEU A 80 10.17 1.58 -19.64
CA LEU A 80 10.33 0.19 -20.03
C LEU A 80 9.19 -0.21 -20.98
N ALA A 81 9.43 -0.07 -22.29
CA ALA A 81 8.45 -0.46 -23.30
C ALA A 81 8.24 -1.98 -23.26
N CYS A 82 6.99 -2.39 -23.12
CA CYS A 82 6.55 -3.77 -23.00
C CYS A 82 5.15 -3.94 -23.60
N ALA A 83 4.65 -5.16 -23.68
CA ALA A 83 3.27 -5.40 -24.09
C ALA A 83 2.28 -4.82 -23.07
N GLU A 84 1.14 -4.33 -23.54
CA GLU A 84 0.04 -3.96 -22.67
C GLU A 84 -0.46 -5.20 -21.92
N GLY A 85 -0.72 -5.06 -20.61
CA GLY A 85 -1.07 -6.18 -19.74
C GLY A 85 0.12 -6.90 -19.09
N THR A 86 1.37 -6.54 -19.43
CA THR A 86 2.54 -7.11 -18.76
C THR A 86 2.46 -6.87 -17.25
N GLU A 87 2.71 -7.90 -16.46
CA GLU A 87 2.69 -7.84 -15.00
C GLU A 87 3.75 -6.89 -14.45
N VAL A 88 3.30 -5.98 -13.58
CA VAL A 88 4.16 -5.01 -12.88
C VAL A 88 4.36 -5.48 -11.46
N LEU A 89 5.62 -5.65 -11.06
CA LEU A 89 6.03 -6.19 -9.78
C LEU A 89 6.63 -5.11 -8.88
N ALA A 90 6.49 -5.27 -7.57
CA ALA A 90 7.16 -4.42 -6.59
C ALA A 90 8.68 -4.60 -6.68
N ALA A 91 9.41 -3.53 -6.97
CA ALA A 91 10.86 -3.56 -7.03
C ALA A 91 11.49 -3.85 -5.66
N GLU A 92 10.83 -3.42 -4.59
CA GLU A 92 11.21 -3.69 -3.21
C GLU A 92 9.95 -3.76 -2.34
N GLY A 93 10.04 -4.47 -1.20
CA GLY A 93 8.94 -4.55 -0.22
C GLY A 93 8.69 -3.22 0.47
N GLY A 94 7.42 -2.93 0.81
CA GLY A 94 7.05 -1.68 1.45
C GLY A 94 5.55 -1.52 1.64
N ALA A 95 5.11 -0.31 1.93
CA ALA A 95 3.71 0.05 2.05
C ALA A 95 3.27 0.87 0.83
N VAL A 96 2.15 0.52 0.23
CA VAL A 96 1.52 1.33 -0.81
C VAL A 96 1.01 2.61 -0.16
N VAL A 97 1.63 3.74 -0.46
CA VAL A 97 1.25 5.04 0.14
C VAL A 97 0.30 5.82 -0.74
N GLN A 98 0.32 5.58 -2.05
CA GLN A 98 -0.58 6.24 -3.01
C GLN A 98 -0.96 5.29 -4.15
N ALA A 99 -2.22 5.36 -4.57
CA ALA A 99 -2.71 4.82 -5.83
C ALA A 99 -3.73 5.83 -6.37
N TYR A 100 -3.43 6.44 -7.52
CA TYR A 100 -4.24 7.54 -8.06
C TYR A 100 -4.16 7.60 -9.58
N ARG A 101 -4.95 8.49 -10.17
CA ARG A 101 -4.92 8.77 -11.60
C ARG A 101 -4.64 10.25 -11.85
N SER A 102 -3.71 10.53 -12.75
CA SER A 102 -3.39 11.89 -13.21
C SER A 102 -3.36 11.98 -14.73
N THR A 103 -3.39 13.21 -15.26
CA THR A 103 -3.29 13.43 -16.71
C THR A 103 -1.93 13.05 -17.27
N SER A 104 -0.85 13.24 -16.51
CA SER A 104 0.51 12.89 -16.93
C SER A 104 0.82 11.41 -16.73
N TYR A 105 0.80 10.93 -15.48
CA TYR A 105 1.17 9.55 -15.14
C TYR A 105 0.08 8.50 -15.44
N GLY A 106 -1.15 8.93 -15.75
CA GLY A 106 -2.26 8.00 -15.87
C GLY A 106 -2.59 7.32 -14.56
N THR A 107 -2.91 6.04 -14.59
CA THR A 107 -3.04 5.21 -13.40
C THR A 107 -1.66 4.91 -12.86
N CYS A 108 -1.41 5.27 -11.61
CA CYS A 108 -0.10 5.12 -10.99
C CYS A 108 -0.23 4.82 -9.50
N LEU A 109 0.85 4.27 -8.94
CA LEU A 109 0.97 3.97 -7.52
C LEU A 109 2.38 4.25 -7.01
N ARG A 110 2.49 4.47 -5.68
CA ARG A 110 3.75 4.64 -4.96
C ARG A 110 3.85 3.64 -3.83
N VAL A 111 5.04 3.10 -3.67
CA VAL A 111 5.42 2.22 -2.56
C VAL A 111 6.53 2.90 -1.77
N LEU A 112 6.30 3.11 -0.46
CA LEU A 112 7.30 3.56 0.49
C LEU A 112 8.02 2.35 1.08
N HIS A 113 9.33 2.29 0.92
CA HIS A 113 10.18 1.20 1.39
C HIS A 113 10.66 1.42 2.83
N THR A 114 11.17 0.37 3.45
CA THR A 114 11.59 0.40 4.87
C THR A 114 12.82 1.26 5.12
N ASP A 115 13.61 1.56 4.11
CA ASP A 115 14.77 2.47 4.17
C ASP A 115 14.41 3.94 3.94
N GLY A 116 13.11 4.24 3.72
CA GLY A 116 12.60 5.58 3.44
C GLY A 116 12.71 6.00 1.97
N SER A 117 13.18 5.13 1.08
CA SER A 117 13.07 5.33 -0.36
C SER A 117 11.66 5.05 -0.86
N GLU A 118 11.30 5.56 -2.03
CA GLU A 118 10.00 5.31 -2.66
C GLU A 118 10.18 4.88 -4.11
N SER A 119 9.34 3.96 -4.57
CA SER A 119 9.19 3.64 -5.98
C SER A 119 7.83 4.08 -6.52
N LEU A 120 7.82 4.59 -7.76
CA LEU A 120 6.61 4.99 -8.48
C LEU A 120 6.48 4.16 -9.76
N TYR A 121 5.26 3.70 -10.01
CA TYR A 121 4.88 2.88 -11.16
C TYR A 121 3.75 3.60 -11.88
N ALA A 122 3.93 3.98 -13.14
CA ALA A 122 2.96 4.77 -13.88
C ALA A 122 2.62 4.17 -15.25
N HIS A 123 1.64 4.81 -15.93
CA HIS A 123 1.03 4.39 -17.17
C HIS A 123 0.34 3.02 -17.11
N LEU A 124 -0.04 2.59 -15.88
CA LEU A 124 -0.67 1.31 -15.67
C LEU A 124 -2.03 1.22 -16.38
N GLN A 125 -2.35 0.04 -16.88
CA GLN A 125 -3.70 -0.32 -17.31
C GLN A 125 -4.58 -0.52 -16.08
N TYR A 126 -4.08 -1.29 -15.11
CA TYR A 126 -4.73 -1.57 -13.83
C TYR A 126 -3.74 -1.52 -12.68
N ALA A 127 -4.19 -1.00 -11.54
CA ALA A 127 -3.54 -1.14 -10.24
C ALA A 127 -4.35 -2.16 -9.43
N TYR A 128 -3.70 -3.21 -8.91
CA TYR A 128 -4.35 -4.30 -8.18
C TYR A 128 -4.25 -4.12 -6.67
N VAL A 129 -3.41 -3.20 -6.22
CA VAL A 129 -3.18 -2.88 -4.80
C VAL A 129 -3.74 -1.50 -4.45
N ARG A 130 -3.98 -1.26 -3.14
CA ARG A 130 -4.58 -0.04 -2.62
C ARG A 130 -3.67 0.62 -1.58
N PRO A 131 -3.81 1.94 -1.36
CA PRO A 131 -3.12 2.62 -0.27
C PRO A 131 -3.38 1.95 1.08
N GLY A 132 -2.31 1.77 1.86
CA GLY A 132 -2.32 1.06 3.14
C GLY A 132 -1.96 -0.42 3.06
N GLU A 133 -1.95 -1.03 1.88
CA GLU A 133 -1.50 -2.42 1.72
C GLU A 133 0.02 -2.51 1.84
N VAL A 134 0.49 -3.59 2.45
CA VAL A 134 1.90 -3.93 2.54
C VAL A 134 2.22 -4.96 1.47
N VAL A 135 3.28 -4.72 0.71
CA VAL A 135 3.71 -5.56 -0.40
C VAL A 135 5.13 -6.07 -0.19
N GLU A 136 5.42 -7.25 -0.69
CA GLU A 136 6.76 -7.84 -0.70
C GLU A 136 7.46 -7.56 -2.04
N ALA A 137 8.80 -7.60 -2.07
CA ALA A 137 9.56 -7.51 -3.31
C ALA A 137 9.17 -8.64 -4.28
N GLY A 138 8.87 -8.30 -5.52
CA GLY A 138 8.36 -9.23 -6.54
C GLY A 138 6.86 -9.50 -6.46
N GLN A 139 6.12 -8.89 -5.53
CA GLN A 139 4.67 -9.01 -5.49
C GLN A 139 4.02 -8.27 -6.65
N LEU A 140 2.98 -8.86 -7.25
CA LEU A 140 2.18 -8.26 -8.32
C LEU A 140 1.47 -6.99 -7.81
N LEU A 141 1.72 -5.87 -8.47
CA LEU A 141 1.14 -4.55 -8.17
C LEU A 141 0.07 -4.13 -9.16
N GLY A 142 0.19 -4.55 -10.42
CA GLY A 142 -0.69 -4.12 -11.49
C GLY A 142 -0.28 -4.64 -12.85
N ALA A 143 -0.82 -4.04 -13.90
CA ALA A 143 -0.50 -4.36 -15.28
C ALA A 143 -0.04 -3.10 -16.02
N ALA A 144 1.02 -3.19 -16.80
CA ALA A 144 1.50 -2.15 -17.66
C ALA A 144 0.47 -1.80 -18.75
N GLY A 145 0.44 -0.53 -19.14
CA GLY A 145 -0.52 -0.08 -20.12
C GLY A 145 -0.05 1.17 -20.85
N ARG A 146 -1.03 2.03 -21.20
CA ARG A 146 -0.82 3.28 -21.95
C ARG A 146 -1.68 4.42 -21.41
N SER A 147 -1.98 4.38 -20.11
CA SER A 147 -2.81 5.42 -19.50
C SER A 147 -2.05 6.74 -19.31
N GLY A 148 -2.77 7.85 -19.28
CA GLY A 148 -2.14 9.17 -19.15
C GLY A 148 -1.41 9.63 -20.42
N ARG A 149 -0.27 10.31 -20.24
CA ARG A 149 0.51 10.90 -21.33
C ARG A 149 1.59 9.92 -21.81
N ALA A 150 1.17 8.93 -22.59
CA ALA A 150 2.01 7.85 -23.09
C ALA A 150 1.89 7.72 -24.61
N THR A 151 2.98 7.58 -25.35
CA THR A 151 3.03 7.38 -26.80
C THR A 151 2.80 5.93 -27.21
N GLY A 152 3.09 4.98 -26.32
CA GLY A 152 2.92 3.54 -26.51
C GLY A 152 2.81 2.82 -25.17
N ALA A 153 2.59 1.51 -25.18
CA ALA A 153 2.54 0.71 -23.96
C ALA A 153 3.92 0.59 -23.33
N HIS A 154 4.03 0.96 -22.06
CA HIS A 154 5.26 0.89 -21.26
C HIS A 154 4.96 1.01 -19.77
N LEU A 155 5.91 0.60 -18.94
CA LEU A 155 5.99 0.99 -17.54
C LEU A 155 6.92 2.20 -17.43
N HIS A 156 6.44 3.31 -16.88
CA HIS A 156 7.29 4.38 -16.40
C HIS A 156 7.59 4.11 -14.91
N PHE A 157 8.86 3.96 -14.59
CA PHE A 157 9.36 3.61 -13.25
C PHE A 157 10.28 4.70 -12.72
N GLU A 158 9.99 5.17 -11.51
CA GLU A 158 10.81 6.15 -10.79
C GLU A 158 11.25 5.59 -9.44
N LEU A 159 12.47 5.93 -9.04
CA LEU A 159 12.98 5.69 -7.69
C LEU A 159 13.29 7.04 -7.03
N TYR A 160 12.90 7.18 -5.76
CA TYR A 160 13.12 8.38 -4.97
C TYR A 160 13.94 8.06 -3.73
N ARG A 161 14.93 8.90 -3.45
CA ARG A 161 15.64 8.91 -2.17
C ARG A 161 15.58 10.30 -1.57
N GLN A 162 15.15 10.40 -0.32
CA GLN A 162 14.99 11.69 0.38
C GLN A 162 14.19 12.71 -0.44
N GLY A 163 13.13 12.26 -1.11
CA GLY A 163 12.24 13.10 -1.93
C GLY A 163 12.79 13.49 -3.31
N THR A 164 13.99 13.06 -3.67
CA THR A 164 14.62 13.35 -4.96
C THR A 164 14.63 12.10 -5.83
N ALA A 165 14.17 12.24 -7.09
CA ALA A 165 14.25 11.16 -8.08
C ALA A 165 15.73 10.87 -8.45
N CYS A 166 16.08 9.59 -8.56
CA CYS A 166 17.46 9.15 -8.81
C CYS A 166 17.54 7.97 -9.79
#